data_f61667318b4d7513c31b9ac418e31369
#
_entry.id   f61667318b4d7513c31b9ac418e31369
#
_cell.length_a   1.000
_cell.length_b   1.000
_cell.length_c   1.000
_cell.angle_alpha   90.00
_cell.angle_beta   90.00
_cell.angle_gamma   90.00
#
_symmetry.space_group_name_H-M   'P 1'
#
loop_
_entity.id
_entity.type
_entity.pdbx_description
1 polymer ?
#
loop_
_entity_poly.entity_id
_entity_poly.type
_entity_poly.pdbx_seq_one_letter_code
_entity_poly.pdbx_strand_id
1 'polypeptide(L)'
;MDRKQHRVQLNDGHFMPILGFGTAASAEVPKSETEEATKIAIDAGYRHIDSAFVYDNEEQVGCAIRSKIADGTVKREDIFYTSKLWVTFFQPELVRPALERSLKKLQLDYVDLYIMHFPAALKPGENILPMDEHGKCIFDTVDICTTWEALEKCKDAGLTKSLGVSNFNHKQLERILNKPGLKYKPVCNQVECHPYLNQRKLLDFCKSKDIVLVAYSALGSQRDKNWVDQNSPVLLDDPVLSAMAKKHKRTPALIALRYQIQRGVVVLAKSFKEKRIRENMQVFEFQLPEEDMKVLDGINKNVRYTRGEFVIGHPEFPFSEEY
;
A
#
# COMPACT_ATOMS: atom_id res chain seq x y z
N MET A 1 -24.73 8.16 3.07
CA MET A 1 -24.08 6.86 3.08
C MET A 1 -23.29 6.71 4.36
N ASP A 2 -23.55 5.68 5.15
CA ASP A 2 -22.87 5.50 6.42
C ASP A 2 -21.40 5.11 6.17
N ARG A 3 -20.47 5.99 6.50
CA ARG A 3 -19.02 5.78 6.35
C ARG A 3 -18.53 4.53 7.10
N LYS A 4 -19.27 4.07 8.10
CA LYS A 4 -18.95 2.87 8.88
C LYS A 4 -19.05 1.58 8.05
N GLN A 5 -19.82 1.58 6.95
CA GLN A 5 -20.01 0.43 6.08
C GLN A 5 -18.85 0.23 5.08
N HIS A 6 -17.93 1.20 4.98
CA HIS A 6 -16.83 1.19 4.01
C HIS A 6 -15.48 0.98 4.66
N ARG A 7 -15.44 0.17 5.71
CA ARG A 7 -14.20 -0.20 6.41
C ARG A 7 -14.23 -1.67 6.81
N VAL A 8 -13.03 -2.24 6.97
CA VAL A 8 -12.84 -3.61 7.42
C VAL A 8 -12.22 -3.60 8.83
N GLN A 9 -12.63 -4.53 9.68
CA GLN A 9 -11.99 -4.71 10.97
C GLN A 9 -10.69 -5.51 10.79
N LEU A 10 -9.61 -5.01 11.36
CA LEU A 10 -8.31 -5.67 11.40
C LEU A 10 -8.24 -6.68 12.56
N ASN A 11 -7.27 -7.59 12.48
CA ASN A 11 -7.09 -8.62 13.51
C ASN A 11 -6.70 -8.08 14.90
N ASP A 12 -6.33 -6.80 14.99
CA ASP A 12 -6.03 -6.11 16.26
C ASP A 12 -7.21 -5.27 16.77
N GLY A 13 -8.36 -5.34 16.13
CA GLY A 13 -9.58 -4.63 16.53
C GLY A 13 -9.75 -3.23 15.93
N HIS A 14 -8.73 -2.66 15.34
CA HIS A 14 -8.84 -1.39 14.62
C HIS A 14 -9.56 -1.56 13.30
N PHE A 15 -9.96 -0.46 12.67
CA PHE A 15 -10.70 -0.46 11.40
C PHE A 15 -9.92 0.28 10.32
N MET A 16 -9.91 -0.30 9.12
CA MET A 16 -9.24 0.27 7.95
C MET A 16 -10.28 0.58 6.87
N PRO A 17 -10.38 1.82 6.38
CA PRO A 17 -11.25 2.12 5.23
C PRO A 17 -10.83 1.31 4.01
N ILE A 18 -11.80 0.76 3.28
CA ILE A 18 -11.53 -0.17 2.17
C ILE A 18 -11.09 0.53 0.88
N LEU A 19 -11.30 1.83 0.77
CA LEU A 19 -10.73 2.66 -0.30
C LEU A 19 -9.73 3.63 0.31
N GLY A 20 -8.47 3.53 -0.13
CA GLY A 20 -7.40 4.42 0.29
C GLY A 20 -6.89 5.27 -0.85
N PHE A 21 -6.28 6.40 -0.50
CA PHE A 21 -5.63 7.32 -1.42
C PHE A 21 -4.13 7.11 -1.40
N GLY A 22 -3.56 6.68 -2.54
CA GLY A 22 -2.12 6.51 -2.70
C GLY A 22 -1.43 7.82 -3.04
N THR A 23 -0.26 8.05 -2.47
CA THR A 23 0.49 9.31 -2.64
C THR A 23 1.83 9.16 -3.35
N ALA A 24 2.22 7.94 -3.72
CA ALA A 24 3.47 7.73 -4.45
C ALA A 24 3.41 8.42 -5.81
N ALA A 25 4.45 9.18 -6.14
CA ALA A 25 4.57 9.87 -7.42
C ALA A 25 6.02 9.87 -7.88
N SER A 26 6.26 10.06 -9.18
CA SER A 26 7.61 10.18 -9.70
C SER A 26 8.29 11.44 -9.15
N ALA A 27 9.62 11.45 -9.13
CA ALA A 27 10.41 12.59 -8.65
C ALA A 27 10.15 13.88 -9.44
N GLU A 28 9.63 13.76 -10.65
CA GLU A 28 9.32 14.91 -11.53
C GLU A 28 8.03 15.64 -11.12
N VAL A 29 7.15 14.99 -10.35
CA VAL A 29 5.92 15.61 -9.87
C VAL A 29 6.23 16.52 -8.69
N PRO A 30 5.86 17.82 -8.76
CA PRO A 30 6.06 18.73 -7.64
C PRO A 30 5.33 18.23 -6.39
N LYS A 31 5.98 18.30 -5.23
CA LYS A 31 5.41 17.82 -3.96
C LYS A 31 4.20 18.64 -3.51
N SER A 32 4.11 19.90 -3.96
CA SER A 32 2.93 20.73 -3.76
C SER A 32 1.66 20.12 -4.38
N GLU A 33 1.81 19.39 -5.48
CA GLU A 33 0.67 18.67 -6.09
C GLU A 33 0.19 17.53 -5.21
N THR A 34 1.10 16.85 -4.53
CA THR A 34 0.75 15.79 -3.56
C THR A 34 -0.05 16.37 -2.40
N GLU A 35 0.37 17.51 -1.86
CA GLU A 35 -0.36 18.19 -0.79
C GLU A 35 -1.77 18.56 -1.24
N GLU A 36 -1.91 19.19 -2.39
CA GLU A 36 -3.20 19.63 -2.92
C GLU A 36 -4.11 18.44 -3.23
N ALA A 37 -3.57 17.40 -3.88
CA ALA A 37 -4.33 16.19 -4.20
C ALA A 37 -4.82 15.47 -2.92
N THR A 38 -4.02 15.47 -1.87
CA THR A 38 -4.41 14.86 -0.59
C THR A 38 -5.55 15.66 0.06
N LYS A 39 -5.52 16.99 0.00
CA LYS A 39 -6.63 17.83 0.47
C LYS A 39 -7.91 17.53 -0.30
N ILE A 40 -7.83 17.46 -1.62
CA ILE A 40 -8.96 17.14 -2.49
C ILE A 40 -9.53 15.75 -2.15
N ALA A 41 -8.66 14.77 -1.93
CA ALA A 41 -9.09 13.42 -1.56
C ALA A 41 -9.87 13.42 -0.25
N ILE A 42 -9.39 14.14 0.76
CA ILE A 42 -10.09 14.23 2.06
C ILE A 42 -11.43 14.96 1.87
N ASP A 43 -11.47 16.05 1.10
CA ASP A 43 -12.71 16.75 0.78
C ASP A 43 -13.72 15.86 0.03
N ALA A 44 -13.22 14.98 -0.83
CA ALA A 44 -14.04 14.03 -1.58
C ALA A 44 -14.59 12.88 -0.73
N GLY A 45 -14.07 12.69 0.48
CA GLY A 45 -14.52 11.63 1.40
C GLY A 45 -13.53 10.52 1.68
N TYR A 46 -12.33 10.54 1.08
CA TYR A 46 -11.27 9.58 1.46
C TYR A 46 -10.86 9.77 2.92
N ARG A 47 -10.68 8.64 3.62
CA ARG A 47 -10.26 8.65 5.03
C ARG A 47 -9.04 7.79 5.29
N HIS A 48 -8.58 7.06 4.28
CA HIS A 48 -7.40 6.21 4.31
C HIS A 48 -6.35 6.81 3.37
N ILE A 49 -5.24 7.28 3.94
CA ILE A 49 -4.15 7.92 3.18
C ILE A 49 -2.91 7.03 3.33
N ASP A 50 -2.35 6.63 2.21
CA ASP A 50 -1.16 5.78 2.15
C ASP A 50 0.04 6.58 1.68
N SER A 51 1.10 6.59 2.47
CA SER A 51 2.36 7.19 2.11
C SER A 51 3.53 6.34 2.63
N ALA A 52 4.74 6.84 2.54
CA ALA A 52 5.95 6.16 2.97
C ALA A 52 7.09 7.16 3.14
N PHE A 53 8.04 6.81 4.00
CA PHE A 53 9.28 7.58 4.13
C PHE A 53 9.97 7.76 2.76
N VAL A 54 10.08 6.69 1.99
CA VAL A 54 10.82 6.69 0.72
C VAL A 54 10.17 7.54 -0.38
N TYR A 55 8.88 7.87 -0.25
CA TYR A 55 8.20 8.75 -1.21
C TYR A 55 8.65 10.20 -1.09
N ASP A 56 9.31 10.54 0.00
CA ASP A 56 9.84 11.88 0.29
C ASP A 56 8.77 12.99 0.18
N ASN A 57 7.55 12.67 0.61
CA ASN A 57 6.40 13.57 0.56
C ASN A 57 5.62 13.64 1.87
N GLU A 58 6.11 13.02 2.94
CA GLU A 58 5.35 12.95 4.20
C GLU A 58 5.12 14.33 4.83
N GLU A 59 6.01 15.29 4.62
CA GLU A 59 5.81 16.66 5.07
C GLU A 59 4.56 17.28 4.41
N GLN A 60 4.41 17.12 3.11
CA GLN A 60 3.28 17.66 2.35
C GLN A 60 1.97 16.92 2.68
N VAL A 61 2.03 15.61 2.82
CA VAL A 61 0.86 14.81 3.20
C VAL A 61 0.41 15.19 4.61
N GLY A 62 1.34 15.35 5.54
CA GLY A 62 1.06 15.81 6.90
C GLY A 62 0.42 17.20 6.93
N CYS A 63 0.94 18.13 6.12
CA CYS A 63 0.35 19.45 5.94
C CYS A 63 -1.11 19.37 5.49
N ALA A 64 -1.41 18.53 4.50
CA ALA A 64 -2.76 18.35 3.99
C ALA A 64 -3.70 17.82 5.07
N ILE A 65 -3.29 16.79 5.79
CA ILE A 65 -4.09 16.19 6.88
C ILE A 65 -4.37 17.22 7.97
N ARG A 66 -3.33 17.90 8.45
CA ARG A 66 -3.48 18.92 9.52
C ARG A 66 -4.32 20.10 9.07
N SER A 67 -4.21 20.52 7.81
CA SER A 67 -5.04 21.57 7.23
C SER A 67 -6.52 21.20 7.26
N LYS A 68 -6.85 19.96 6.93
CA LYS A 68 -8.25 19.48 6.93
C LYS A 68 -8.78 19.22 8.34
N ILE A 69 -7.91 18.96 9.31
CA ILE A 69 -8.29 18.93 10.72
C ILE A 69 -8.57 20.36 11.21
N ALA A 70 -7.71 21.31 10.87
CA ALA A 70 -7.84 22.71 11.30
C ALA A 70 -9.09 23.39 10.77
N ASP A 71 -9.50 23.08 9.53
CA ASP A 71 -10.70 23.68 8.93
C ASP A 71 -12.01 22.96 9.33
N GLY A 72 -11.93 21.94 10.16
CA GLY A 72 -13.10 21.20 10.67
C GLY A 72 -13.66 20.14 9.74
N THR A 73 -13.02 19.86 8.60
CA THR A 73 -13.48 18.81 7.67
C THR A 73 -13.44 17.43 8.31
N VAL A 74 -12.38 17.13 9.03
CA VAL A 74 -12.16 15.84 9.73
C VAL A 74 -11.51 16.07 11.08
N LYS A 75 -11.60 15.04 11.94
CA LYS A 75 -10.80 14.92 13.16
C LYS A 75 -9.63 13.97 12.88
N ARG A 76 -8.58 14.01 13.72
CA ARG A 76 -7.44 13.09 13.58
C ARG A 76 -7.89 11.61 13.59
N GLU A 77 -8.80 11.26 14.48
CA GLU A 77 -9.33 9.90 14.58
C GLU A 77 -10.16 9.45 13.39
N ASP A 78 -10.59 10.36 12.53
CA ASP A 78 -11.30 10.01 11.30
C ASP A 78 -10.35 9.56 10.18
N ILE A 79 -9.07 9.88 10.30
CA ILE A 79 -8.05 9.59 9.28
C ILE A 79 -7.28 8.33 9.65
N PHE A 80 -7.19 7.42 8.70
CA PHE A 80 -6.31 6.25 8.76
C PHE A 80 -5.09 6.53 7.89
N TYR A 81 -3.94 6.77 8.50
CA TYR A 81 -2.71 7.08 7.80
C TYR A 81 -1.72 5.93 7.91
N THR A 82 -1.16 5.53 6.78
CA THR A 82 -0.12 4.50 6.69
C THR A 82 1.22 5.13 6.33
N SER A 83 2.27 4.79 7.08
CA SER A 83 3.65 5.00 6.68
C SER A 83 4.39 3.67 6.57
N LYS A 84 5.59 3.70 6.04
CA LYS A 84 6.34 2.47 5.74
C LYS A 84 7.80 2.61 6.15
N LEU A 85 8.32 1.57 6.79
CA LEU A 85 9.72 1.43 7.17
C LEU A 85 10.52 1.06 5.93
N TRP A 86 11.45 1.92 5.53
CA TRP A 86 12.32 1.62 4.40
C TRP A 86 13.40 0.61 4.76
N VAL A 87 13.86 -0.12 3.79
CA VAL A 87 14.73 -1.30 3.96
C VAL A 87 16.15 -0.99 4.45
N THR A 88 16.58 0.26 4.41
CA THR A 88 17.85 0.70 5.01
C THR A 88 17.77 0.90 6.53
N PHE A 89 16.58 0.75 7.12
CA PHE A 89 16.34 0.94 8.56
C PHE A 89 15.90 -0.35 9.25
N PHE A 90 16.21 -1.51 8.69
CA PHE A 90 15.75 -2.80 9.23
C PHE A 90 16.54 -3.29 10.45
N GLN A 91 17.74 -2.79 10.68
CA GLN A 91 18.45 -3.08 11.93
C GLN A 91 17.57 -2.63 13.11
N PRO A 92 17.39 -3.45 14.16
CA PRO A 92 16.41 -3.16 15.22
C PRO A 92 16.54 -1.78 15.85
N GLU A 93 17.77 -1.33 16.06
CA GLU A 93 18.05 -0.02 16.68
C GLU A 93 17.68 1.17 15.78
N LEU A 94 17.48 0.93 14.48
CA LEU A 94 17.13 1.98 13.51
C LEU A 94 15.62 2.13 13.30
N VAL A 95 14.82 1.15 13.74
CA VAL A 95 13.38 1.11 13.47
C VAL A 95 12.64 2.28 14.12
N ARG A 96 12.75 2.43 15.43
CA ARG A 96 12.08 3.51 16.14
C ARG A 96 12.52 4.89 15.66
N PRO A 97 13.82 5.19 15.51
CA PRO A 97 14.25 6.48 14.97
C PRO A 97 13.67 6.78 13.58
N ALA A 98 13.52 5.77 12.73
CA ALA A 98 12.91 5.94 11.39
C ALA A 98 11.45 6.36 11.51
N LEU A 99 10.68 5.72 12.38
CA LEU A 99 9.28 6.08 12.60
C LEU A 99 9.16 7.48 13.22
N GLU A 100 10.01 7.81 14.20
CA GLU A 100 10.03 9.13 14.81
C GLU A 100 10.36 10.22 13.80
N ARG A 101 11.25 9.95 12.83
CA ARG A 101 11.56 10.87 11.73
C ARG A 101 10.33 11.12 10.85
N SER A 102 9.58 10.08 10.51
CA SER A 102 8.32 10.20 9.76
C SER A 102 7.29 11.02 10.53
N LEU A 103 7.12 10.74 11.83
CA LEU A 103 6.19 11.49 12.68
C LEU A 103 6.56 12.98 12.78
N LYS A 104 7.84 13.29 12.83
CA LYS A 104 8.33 14.66 12.85
C LYS A 104 8.01 15.38 11.54
N LYS A 105 8.24 14.73 10.40
CA LYS A 105 7.87 15.30 9.09
C LYS A 105 6.38 15.53 8.97
N LEU A 106 5.58 14.56 9.40
CA LEU A 106 4.12 14.62 9.39
C LEU A 106 3.57 15.63 10.39
N GLN A 107 4.30 15.90 11.48
CA GLN A 107 3.83 16.61 12.68
C GLN A 107 2.54 15.96 13.22
N LEU A 108 2.57 14.64 13.32
CA LEU A 108 1.53 13.82 13.94
C LEU A 108 2.13 13.06 15.12
N ASP A 109 1.27 12.72 16.11
CA ASP A 109 1.69 12.00 17.30
C ASP A 109 1.81 10.50 17.08
N TYR A 110 1.07 9.98 16.11
CA TYR A 110 1.06 8.56 15.75
C TYR A 110 0.68 8.38 14.30
N VAL A 111 1.04 7.22 13.74
CA VAL A 111 0.47 6.73 12.50
C VAL A 111 -0.52 5.61 12.82
N ASP A 112 -1.52 5.40 11.98
CA ASP A 112 -2.52 4.34 12.18
C ASP A 112 -1.96 2.98 11.82
N LEU A 113 -1.10 2.93 10.82
CA LEU A 113 -0.46 1.71 10.35
C LEU A 113 0.99 1.99 9.96
N TYR A 114 1.90 1.16 10.45
CA TYR A 114 3.30 1.18 10.04
C TYR A 114 3.69 -0.19 9.50
N ILE A 115 4.21 -0.24 8.28
CA ILE A 115 4.48 -1.51 7.60
C ILE A 115 5.94 -1.59 7.14
N MET A 116 6.49 -2.80 7.13
CA MET A 116 7.77 -3.07 6.47
C MET A 116 7.55 -2.93 4.96
N HIS A 117 8.27 -2.00 4.33
CA HIS A 117 8.01 -1.63 2.93
C HIS A 117 8.36 -2.77 1.95
N PHE A 118 9.37 -3.57 2.28
CA PHE A 118 9.84 -4.71 1.50
C PHE A 118 10.53 -5.67 2.46
N PRO A 119 10.64 -6.98 2.14
CA PRO A 119 11.30 -7.92 3.08
C PRO A 119 12.83 -7.94 3.02
N ALA A 120 13.44 -7.36 2.00
CA ALA A 120 14.87 -7.48 1.72
C ALA A 120 15.63 -6.25 2.19
N ALA A 121 16.48 -6.39 3.21
CA ALA A 121 17.24 -5.30 3.79
C ALA A 121 18.39 -4.84 2.89
N LEU A 122 18.63 -3.53 2.86
CA LEU A 122 19.80 -2.90 2.26
C LEU A 122 20.72 -2.32 3.34
N LYS A 123 21.98 -2.07 2.95
CA LYS A 123 22.99 -1.47 3.84
C LYS A 123 22.44 -0.22 4.53
N PRO A 124 22.54 -0.13 5.86
CA PRO A 124 22.09 1.04 6.61
C PRO A 124 22.82 2.31 6.20
N GLY A 125 22.13 3.44 6.20
CA GLY A 125 22.69 4.75 5.90
C GLY A 125 21.66 5.73 5.40
N GLU A 126 22.11 6.95 5.15
CA GLU A 126 21.25 8.04 4.65
C GLU A 126 20.86 7.85 3.17
N ASN A 127 21.60 7.06 2.43
CA ASN A 127 21.27 6.76 1.04
C ASN A 127 20.19 5.68 0.99
N ILE A 128 19.04 5.98 0.41
CA ILE A 128 17.91 5.05 0.31
C ILE A 128 18.17 3.87 -0.64
N LEU A 129 19.09 4.04 -1.61
CA LEU A 129 19.51 2.99 -2.54
C LEU A 129 21.03 2.93 -2.56
N PRO A 130 21.67 2.38 -1.50
CA PRO A 130 23.11 2.27 -1.45
C PRO A 130 23.61 1.32 -2.54
N MET A 131 24.47 1.81 -3.41
CA MET A 131 25.00 1.06 -4.55
C MET A 131 26.51 0.88 -4.43
N ASP A 132 27.01 -0.24 -4.97
CA ASP A 132 28.42 -0.47 -5.13
C ASP A 132 28.97 0.22 -6.41
N GLU A 133 30.26 0.02 -6.67
CA GLU A 133 30.93 0.59 -7.85
C GLU A 133 30.37 0.09 -9.19
N HIS A 134 29.63 -1.04 -9.17
CA HIS A 134 28.99 -1.63 -10.36
C HIS A 134 27.52 -1.25 -10.50
N GLY A 135 27.02 -0.35 -9.66
CA GLY A 135 25.63 0.09 -9.69
C GLY A 135 24.63 -0.92 -9.13
N LYS A 136 25.11 -1.92 -8.37
CA LYS A 136 24.24 -2.89 -7.68
C LYS A 136 23.98 -2.43 -6.26
N CYS A 137 22.74 -2.63 -5.79
CA CYS A 137 22.40 -2.34 -4.40
C CYS A 137 23.22 -3.22 -3.45
N ILE A 138 23.69 -2.61 -2.37
CA ILE A 138 24.45 -3.29 -1.33
C ILE A 138 23.45 -3.88 -0.34
N PHE A 139 23.40 -5.21 -0.25
CA PHE A 139 22.48 -5.92 0.61
C PHE A 139 22.95 -5.92 2.06
N ASP A 140 21.99 -6.03 2.98
CA ASP A 140 22.23 -6.30 4.39
C ASP A 140 21.53 -7.60 4.76
N THR A 141 22.04 -8.26 5.79
CA THR A 141 21.44 -9.47 6.33
C THR A 141 20.80 -9.15 7.67
N VAL A 142 19.47 -9.07 7.67
CA VAL A 142 18.66 -8.84 8.88
C VAL A 142 17.53 -9.85 8.86
N ASP A 143 17.35 -10.58 9.94
CA ASP A 143 16.19 -11.44 10.10
C ASP A 143 14.94 -10.57 10.21
N ILE A 144 13.96 -10.81 9.34
CA ILE A 144 12.70 -10.06 9.33
C ILE A 144 11.98 -10.12 10.68
N CYS A 145 12.15 -11.24 11.42
CA CYS A 145 11.56 -11.40 12.75
C CYS A 145 12.19 -10.45 13.78
N THR A 146 13.46 -10.14 13.64
CA THR A 146 14.16 -9.18 14.52
C THR A 146 13.65 -7.76 14.28
N THR A 147 13.47 -7.39 13.02
CA THR A 147 12.86 -6.10 12.64
C THR A 147 11.43 -6.02 13.15
N TRP A 148 10.66 -7.11 13.00
CA TRP A 148 9.27 -7.17 13.48
C TRP A 148 9.18 -6.92 14.98
N GLU A 149 10.07 -7.51 15.76
CA GLU A 149 10.12 -7.30 17.22
C GLU A 149 10.34 -5.83 17.58
N ALA A 150 11.20 -5.15 16.84
CA ALA A 150 11.40 -3.70 17.03
C ALA A 150 10.14 -2.90 16.68
N LEU A 151 9.41 -3.33 15.65
CA LEU A 151 8.11 -2.72 15.30
C LEU A 151 7.07 -2.94 16.40
N GLU A 152 7.04 -4.12 17.00
CA GLU A 152 6.14 -4.41 18.14
C GLU A 152 6.37 -3.41 19.27
N LYS A 153 7.62 -3.08 19.56
CA LYS A 153 7.97 -2.06 20.57
C LYS A 153 7.43 -0.66 20.19
N CYS A 154 7.41 -0.32 18.92
CA CYS A 154 6.82 0.94 18.45
C CYS A 154 5.32 0.99 18.70
N LYS A 155 4.61 -0.12 18.50
CA LYS A 155 3.19 -0.21 18.83
C LYS A 155 2.97 -0.07 20.34
N ASP A 156 3.77 -0.76 21.14
CA ASP A 156 3.70 -0.65 22.61
C ASP A 156 3.93 0.79 23.10
N ALA A 157 4.80 1.54 22.42
CA ALA A 157 5.09 2.93 22.72
C ALA A 157 4.00 3.92 22.24
N GLY A 158 2.98 3.43 21.53
CA GLY A 158 1.91 4.29 21.02
C GLY A 158 2.25 5.10 19.78
N LEU A 159 3.37 4.80 19.12
CA LEU A 159 3.80 5.50 17.91
C LEU A 159 3.06 5.04 16.65
N THR A 160 2.52 3.83 16.67
CA THR A 160 1.64 3.29 15.64
C THR A 160 0.52 2.48 16.29
N LYS A 161 -0.66 2.51 15.71
CA LYS A 161 -1.80 1.73 16.22
C LYS A 161 -1.80 0.30 15.71
N SER A 162 -1.35 0.09 14.47
CA SER A 162 -1.32 -1.22 13.83
C SER A 162 0.01 -1.44 13.14
N LEU A 163 0.36 -2.71 12.92
CA LEU A 163 1.59 -3.13 12.24
C LEU A 163 1.25 -4.04 11.07
N GLY A 164 2.00 -3.91 9.99
CA GLY A 164 1.82 -4.76 8.83
C GLY A 164 3.10 -4.92 8.02
N VAL A 165 2.96 -5.58 6.89
CA VAL A 165 4.05 -5.82 5.96
C VAL A 165 3.63 -5.49 4.53
N SER A 166 4.61 -5.37 3.64
CA SER A 166 4.39 -5.08 2.23
C SER A 166 5.34 -5.93 1.39
N ASN A 167 4.84 -6.43 0.28
CA ASN A 167 5.62 -7.24 -0.66
C ASN A 167 6.16 -8.56 -0.07
N PHE A 168 5.51 -9.09 0.95
CA PHE A 168 5.86 -10.39 1.52
C PHE A 168 5.19 -11.52 0.74
N ASN A 169 5.90 -12.59 0.51
CA ASN A 169 5.31 -13.84 0.04
C ASN A 169 4.75 -14.64 1.23
N HIS A 170 4.03 -15.73 0.96
CA HIS A 170 3.40 -16.51 2.03
C HIS A 170 4.41 -17.13 3.01
N LYS A 171 5.58 -17.51 2.53
CA LYS A 171 6.62 -18.09 3.40
C LYS A 171 7.17 -17.08 4.39
N GLN A 172 7.37 -15.85 3.93
CA GLN A 172 7.81 -14.75 4.79
C GLN A 172 6.75 -14.37 5.81
N LEU A 173 5.47 -14.36 5.40
CA LEU A 173 4.36 -14.19 6.34
C LEU A 173 4.33 -15.29 7.39
N GLU A 174 4.49 -16.55 6.99
CA GLU A 174 4.53 -17.68 7.91
C GLU A 174 5.67 -17.55 8.92
N ARG A 175 6.83 -17.06 8.50
CA ARG A 175 7.96 -16.85 9.41
C ARG A 175 7.62 -15.84 10.51
N ILE A 176 6.94 -14.75 10.17
CA ILE A 176 6.47 -13.79 11.18
C ILE A 176 5.41 -14.44 12.07
N LEU A 177 4.42 -15.11 11.48
CA LEU A 177 3.32 -15.73 12.23
C LEU A 177 3.79 -16.83 13.19
N ASN A 178 4.86 -17.55 12.83
CA ASN A 178 5.44 -18.62 13.63
C ASN A 178 6.59 -18.16 14.53
N LYS A 179 6.87 -16.87 14.58
CA LYS A 179 7.91 -16.31 15.43
C LYS A 179 7.66 -16.66 16.89
N PRO A 180 8.64 -17.27 17.61
CA PRO A 180 8.50 -17.50 19.05
C PRO A 180 8.30 -16.16 19.77
N GLY A 181 7.29 -16.11 20.68
CA GLY A 181 7.01 -14.91 21.43
C GLY A 181 6.34 -13.78 20.62
N LEU A 182 5.76 -14.10 19.49
CA LEU A 182 5.03 -13.12 18.68
C LEU A 182 3.98 -12.42 19.53
N LYS A 183 4.05 -11.10 19.58
CA LYS A 183 3.12 -10.28 20.35
C LYS A 183 1.96 -9.77 19.49
N TYR A 184 2.25 -9.32 18.28
CA TYR A 184 1.27 -8.78 17.35
C TYR A 184 1.43 -9.41 15.97
N LYS A 185 0.33 -9.94 15.43
CA LYS A 185 0.28 -10.40 14.04
C LYS A 185 0.30 -9.20 13.09
N PRO A 186 0.88 -9.34 11.89
CA PRO A 186 0.64 -8.35 10.84
C PRO A 186 -0.87 -8.23 10.57
N VAL A 187 -1.38 -7.01 10.50
CA VAL A 187 -2.80 -6.80 10.16
C VAL A 187 -3.04 -6.87 8.66
N CYS A 188 -2.00 -6.62 7.87
CA CYS A 188 -2.11 -6.58 6.41
C CYS A 188 -0.81 -6.99 5.73
N ASN A 189 -0.96 -7.37 4.47
CA ASN A 189 0.13 -7.46 3.51
C ASN A 189 -0.24 -6.58 2.31
N GLN A 190 0.50 -5.48 2.11
CA GLN A 190 0.27 -4.59 0.99
C GLN A 190 1.11 -5.04 -0.20
N VAL A 191 0.46 -5.45 -1.27
CA VAL A 191 1.12 -6.01 -2.46
C VAL A 191 0.54 -5.41 -3.73
N GLU A 192 1.30 -5.48 -4.82
CA GLU A 192 0.74 -5.19 -6.13
C GLU A 192 -0.40 -6.18 -6.42
N CYS A 193 -1.58 -5.67 -6.76
CA CYS A 193 -2.75 -6.50 -7.03
C CYS A 193 -3.72 -5.73 -7.94
N HIS A 194 -4.05 -6.32 -9.06
CA HIS A 194 -4.96 -5.78 -10.07
C HIS A 194 -5.43 -6.93 -10.98
N PRO A 195 -6.36 -6.73 -11.92
CA PRO A 195 -6.86 -7.82 -12.75
C PRO A 195 -5.81 -8.60 -13.56
N TYR A 196 -4.63 -8.01 -13.85
CA TYR A 196 -3.54 -8.73 -14.53
C TYR A 196 -2.56 -9.42 -13.57
N LEU A 197 -2.71 -9.18 -12.28
CA LEU A 197 -1.97 -9.86 -11.20
C LEU A 197 -2.93 -9.98 -10.01
N ASN A 198 -3.85 -10.93 -10.07
CA ASN A 198 -4.98 -10.96 -9.14
C ASN A 198 -4.63 -11.54 -7.77
N GLN A 199 -3.45 -12.09 -7.56
CA GLN A 199 -2.97 -12.57 -6.25
C GLN A 199 -3.91 -13.59 -5.60
N ARG A 200 -4.59 -14.43 -6.38
CA ARG A 200 -5.61 -15.35 -5.86
C ARG A 200 -5.11 -16.21 -4.70
N LYS A 201 -3.96 -16.86 -4.87
CA LYS A 201 -3.41 -17.77 -3.85
C LYS A 201 -2.98 -17.01 -2.61
N LEU A 202 -2.29 -15.87 -2.79
CA LEU A 202 -1.87 -15.05 -1.66
C LEU A 202 -3.08 -14.47 -0.91
N LEU A 203 -4.13 -14.08 -1.64
CA LEU A 203 -5.37 -13.59 -1.03
C LEU A 203 -6.02 -14.67 -0.16
N ASP A 204 -6.14 -15.89 -0.68
CA ASP A 204 -6.71 -17.03 0.07
C ASP A 204 -5.87 -17.33 1.32
N PHE A 205 -4.55 -17.29 1.19
CA PHE A 205 -3.64 -17.45 2.32
C PHE A 205 -3.86 -16.37 3.38
N CYS A 206 -3.87 -15.10 2.98
CA CYS A 206 -4.08 -13.97 3.89
C CYS A 206 -5.42 -14.08 4.61
N LYS A 207 -6.50 -14.41 3.88
CA LYS A 207 -7.82 -14.61 4.48
C LYS A 207 -7.80 -15.74 5.51
N SER A 208 -7.10 -16.83 5.25
CA SER A 208 -6.99 -17.96 6.19
C SER A 208 -6.26 -17.60 7.48
N LYS A 209 -5.49 -16.52 7.49
CA LYS A 209 -4.71 -16.03 8.64
C LYS A 209 -5.29 -14.75 9.25
N ASP A 210 -6.44 -14.30 8.78
CA ASP A 210 -7.05 -13.04 9.19
C ASP A 210 -6.11 -11.84 8.96
N ILE A 211 -5.48 -11.84 7.80
CA ILE A 211 -4.61 -10.75 7.33
C ILE A 211 -5.28 -10.12 6.11
N VAL A 212 -5.41 -8.79 6.13
CA VAL A 212 -6.00 -8.04 5.01
C VAL A 212 -4.98 -7.89 3.90
N LEU A 213 -5.35 -8.22 2.66
CA LEU A 213 -4.55 -7.88 1.50
C LEU A 213 -4.92 -6.46 1.06
N VAL A 214 -3.93 -5.58 1.00
CA VAL A 214 -4.08 -4.21 0.49
C VAL A 214 -3.43 -4.16 -0.88
N ALA A 215 -4.19 -3.73 -1.89
CA ALA A 215 -3.72 -3.68 -3.26
C ALA A 215 -3.13 -2.31 -3.60
N TYR A 216 -1.83 -2.25 -3.88
CA TYR A 216 -1.27 -1.10 -4.56
C TYR A 216 -1.22 -1.36 -6.08
N SER A 217 -1.07 -0.32 -6.87
CA SER A 217 -1.20 -0.38 -8.34
C SER A 217 -2.50 -1.05 -8.79
N ALA A 218 -3.57 -0.84 -8.03
CA ALA A 218 -4.88 -1.46 -8.30
C ALA A 218 -5.48 -1.04 -9.64
N LEU A 219 -5.02 0.07 -10.20
CA LEU A 219 -5.39 0.58 -11.52
C LEU A 219 -4.33 0.28 -12.60
N GLY A 220 -3.37 -0.58 -12.29
CA GLY A 220 -2.15 -0.72 -13.05
C GLY A 220 -1.11 0.30 -12.58
N SER A 221 0.10 0.22 -13.11
CA SER A 221 1.19 1.11 -12.75
C SER A 221 1.02 2.49 -13.37
N GLN A 222 1.64 3.52 -12.78
CA GLN A 222 1.87 4.81 -13.42
C GLN A 222 2.85 4.72 -14.59
N ARG A 223 3.47 3.56 -14.77
CA ARG A 223 4.41 3.23 -15.85
C ARG A 223 5.63 4.16 -15.86
N ASP A 224 6.15 4.46 -14.67
CA ASP A 224 7.39 5.18 -14.52
C ASP A 224 8.51 4.43 -15.25
N LYS A 225 9.19 5.12 -16.15
CA LYS A 225 10.25 4.55 -17.00
C LYS A 225 11.41 3.95 -16.21
N ASN A 226 11.63 4.43 -14.99
CA ASN A 226 12.71 3.94 -14.13
C ASN A 226 12.40 2.60 -13.48
N TRP A 227 11.13 2.20 -13.40
CA TRP A 227 10.69 1.04 -12.61
C TRP A 227 9.87 0.02 -13.40
N VAL A 228 9.25 0.41 -14.50
CA VAL A 228 8.27 -0.40 -15.22
C VAL A 228 8.69 -0.62 -16.66
N ASP A 229 8.62 -1.88 -17.09
CA ASP A 229 8.84 -2.25 -18.48
C ASP A 229 7.76 -1.59 -19.37
N GLN A 230 8.19 -0.72 -20.27
CA GLN A 230 7.29 0.02 -21.15
C GLN A 230 6.59 -0.87 -22.18
N ASN A 231 7.05 -2.11 -22.38
CA ASN A 231 6.43 -3.09 -23.24
C ASN A 231 5.33 -3.90 -22.54
N SER A 232 5.18 -3.75 -21.21
CA SER A 232 4.12 -4.41 -20.46
C SER A 232 2.74 -3.90 -20.87
N PRO A 233 1.69 -4.75 -20.83
CA PRO A 233 0.35 -4.34 -21.25
C PRO A 233 -0.21 -3.27 -20.29
N VAL A 234 -0.99 -2.33 -20.84
CA VAL A 234 -1.65 -1.27 -20.06
C VAL A 234 -3.00 -1.80 -19.58
N LEU A 235 -3.14 -1.98 -18.28
CA LEU A 235 -4.33 -2.58 -17.67
C LEU A 235 -5.63 -1.87 -18.09
N LEU A 236 -5.67 -0.55 -17.97
CA LEU A 236 -6.91 0.20 -18.21
C LEU A 236 -7.32 0.26 -19.70
N ASP A 237 -6.46 -0.18 -20.62
CA ASP A 237 -6.77 -0.34 -22.02
C ASP A 237 -7.31 -1.74 -22.35
N ASP A 238 -7.47 -2.61 -21.35
CA ASP A 238 -7.96 -3.97 -21.55
C ASP A 238 -9.37 -3.95 -22.17
N PRO A 239 -9.59 -4.74 -23.26
CA PRO A 239 -10.89 -4.74 -23.94
C PRO A 239 -12.06 -5.23 -23.08
N VAL A 240 -11.79 -6.19 -22.17
CA VAL A 240 -12.83 -6.72 -21.26
C VAL A 240 -13.23 -5.64 -20.23
N LEU A 241 -12.25 -4.95 -19.66
CA LEU A 241 -12.52 -3.83 -18.74
C LEU A 241 -13.29 -2.73 -19.44
N SER A 242 -12.91 -2.38 -20.66
CA SER A 242 -13.58 -1.34 -21.44
C SER A 242 -15.04 -1.71 -21.77
N ALA A 243 -15.28 -2.95 -22.19
CA ALA A 243 -16.63 -3.43 -22.47
C ALA A 243 -17.50 -3.45 -21.22
N MET A 244 -16.94 -3.92 -20.10
CA MET A 244 -17.64 -3.98 -18.81
C MET A 244 -17.96 -2.57 -18.28
N ALA A 245 -17.04 -1.64 -18.45
CA ALA A 245 -17.24 -0.23 -18.11
C ALA A 245 -18.44 0.37 -18.86
N LYS A 246 -18.54 0.09 -20.17
CA LYS A 246 -19.68 0.53 -20.99
C LYS A 246 -20.98 -0.11 -20.51
N LYS A 247 -20.97 -1.41 -20.24
CA LYS A 247 -22.13 -2.16 -19.74
C LYS A 247 -22.70 -1.55 -18.46
N HIS A 248 -21.83 -1.16 -17.53
CA HIS A 248 -22.22 -0.63 -16.24
C HIS A 248 -22.28 0.91 -16.20
N LYS A 249 -21.98 1.59 -17.29
CA LYS A 249 -21.88 3.04 -17.38
C LYS A 249 -20.92 3.62 -16.33
N ARG A 250 -19.76 2.98 -16.22
CA ARG A 250 -18.67 3.36 -15.31
C ARG A 250 -17.36 3.46 -16.10
N THR A 251 -16.28 3.80 -15.43
CA THR A 251 -14.94 3.82 -16.03
C THR A 251 -14.24 2.47 -15.86
N PRO A 252 -13.24 2.12 -16.71
CA PRO A 252 -12.41 0.94 -16.47
C PRO A 252 -11.75 0.94 -15.10
N ALA A 253 -11.33 2.11 -14.60
CA ALA A 253 -10.76 2.26 -13.26
C ALA A 253 -11.74 1.83 -12.18
N LEU A 254 -13.00 2.25 -12.26
CA LEU A 254 -14.04 1.86 -11.30
C LEU A 254 -14.32 0.37 -11.33
N ILE A 255 -14.31 -0.25 -12.50
CA ILE A 255 -14.46 -1.71 -12.62
C ILE A 255 -13.31 -2.43 -11.90
N ALA A 256 -12.07 -2.00 -12.15
CA ALA A 256 -10.89 -2.59 -11.52
C ALA A 256 -10.93 -2.44 -9.98
N LEU A 257 -11.30 -1.28 -9.48
CA LEU A 257 -11.43 -1.04 -8.03
C LEU A 257 -12.55 -1.88 -7.42
N ARG A 258 -13.73 -1.90 -8.05
CA ARG A 258 -14.89 -2.63 -7.53
C ARG A 258 -14.64 -4.13 -7.50
N TYR A 259 -13.97 -4.67 -8.51
CA TYR A 259 -13.53 -6.06 -8.55
C TYR A 259 -12.77 -6.43 -7.26
N GLN A 260 -11.81 -5.64 -6.87
CA GLN A 260 -11.01 -5.91 -5.67
C GLN A 260 -11.84 -5.81 -4.38
N ILE A 261 -12.67 -4.79 -4.26
CA ILE A 261 -13.52 -4.61 -3.08
C ILE A 261 -14.43 -5.82 -2.88
N GLN A 262 -15.02 -6.34 -3.94
CA GLN A 262 -15.91 -7.51 -3.85
C GLN A 262 -15.17 -8.81 -3.53
N ARG A 263 -13.86 -8.86 -3.74
CA ARG A 263 -13.01 -9.99 -3.32
C ARG A 263 -12.54 -9.89 -1.87
N GLY A 264 -12.86 -8.81 -1.17
CA GLY A 264 -12.39 -8.56 0.19
C GLY A 264 -10.99 -7.94 0.25
N VAL A 265 -10.55 -7.30 -0.82
CA VAL A 265 -9.26 -6.62 -0.93
C VAL A 265 -9.47 -5.13 -0.67
N VAL A 266 -8.62 -4.53 0.18
CA VAL A 266 -8.56 -3.08 0.35
C VAL A 266 -7.77 -2.50 -0.81
N VAL A 267 -8.26 -1.43 -1.42
CA VAL A 267 -7.64 -0.85 -2.62
C VAL A 267 -7.10 0.54 -2.36
N LEU A 268 -5.94 0.81 -2.94
CA LEU A 268 -5.36 2.15 -2.99
C LEU A 268 -5.54 2.69 -4.40
N ALA A 269 -6.23 3.83 -4.51
CA ALA A 269 -6.40 4.52 -5.78
C ALA A 269 -5.51 5.77 -5.78
N LYS A 270 -4.58 5.85 -6.72
CA LYS A 270 -3.71 7.01 -6.86
C LYS A 270 -4.12 7.81 -8.09
N SER A 271 -4.44 9.06 -7.87
CA SER A 271 -4.58 10.07 -8.94
C SER A 271 -4.37 11.44 -8.32
N PHE A 272 -3.75 12.35 -9.06
CA PHE A 272 -3.61 13.74 -8.65
C PHE A 272 -4.55 14.67 -9.44
N LYS A 273 -5.38 14.10 -10.29
CA LYS A 273 -6.43 14.85 -11.03
C LYS A 273 -7.73 14.84 -10.24
N GLU A 274 -8.23 16.02 -9.87
CA GLU A 274 -9.43 16.18 -9.07
C GLU A 274 -10.62 15.37 -9.60
N LYS A 275 -10.86 15.42 -10.89
CA LYS A 275 -11.95 14.68 -11.52
C LYS A 275 -11.86 13.18 -11.21
N ARG A 276 -10.68 12.58 -11.36
CA ARG A 276 -10.47 11.14 -11.12
C ARG A 276 -10.52 10.80 -9.63
N ILE A 277 -9.98 11.67 -8.78
CA ILE A 277 -10.07 11.49 -7.33
C ILE A 277 -11.54 11.37 -6.92
N ARG A 278 -12.38 12.28 -7.39
CA ARG A 278 -13.80 12.27 -7.06
C ARG A 278 -14.56 11.12 -7.72
N GLU A 279 -14.26 10.79 -8.97
CA GLU A 279 -14.89 9.68 -9.68
C GLU A 279 -14.62 8.32 -8.98
N ASN A 280 -13.42 8.10 -8.46
CA ASN A 280 -13.08 6.82 -7.83
C ASN A 280 -13.90 6.55 -6.56
N MET A 281 -14.42 7.57 -5.91
CA MET A 281 -15.37 7.42 -4.80
C MET A 281 -16.70 6.77 -5.23
N GLN A 282 -17.04 6.82 -6.51
CA GLN A 282 -18.25 6.17 -7.04
C GLN A 282 -18.18 4.65 -6.98
N VAL A 283 -17.04 4.07 -6.60
CA VAL A 283 -16.88 2.62 -6.45
C VAL A 283 -17.94 2.01 -5.50
N PHE A 284 -18.47 2.81 -4.58
CA PHE A 284 -19.49 2.37 -3.63
C PHE A 284 -20.92 2.46 -4.16
N GLU A 285 -21.12 2.99 -5.35
CA GLU A 285 -22.45 3.24 -5.93
C GLU A 285 -22.99 2.11 -6.79
N PHE A 286 -22.20 1.09 -7.06
CA PHE A 286 -22.59 -0.02 -7.93
C PHE A 286 -21.97 -1.33 -7.47
N GLN A 287 -22.48 -2.42 -8.02
CA GLN A 287 -21.95 -3.78 -7.77
C GLN A 287 -21.75 -4.50 -9.10
N LEU A 288 -20.81 -5.42 -9.13
CA LEU A 288 -20.60 -6.33 -10.26
C LEU A 288 -21.31 -7.65 -9.97
N PRO A 289 -22.10 -8.18 -10.93
CA PRO A 289 -22.69 -9.51 -10.77
C PRO A 289 -21.59 -10.57 -10.72
N GLU A 290 -21.90 -11.72 -10.13
CA GLU A 290 -20.95 -12.83 -9.98
C GLU A 290 -20.35 -13.28 -11.33
N GLU A 291 -21.15 -13.31 -12.36
CA GLU A 291 -20.70 -13.64 -13.73
C GLU A 291 -19.62 -12.68 -14.24
N ASP A 292 -19.75 -11.39 -13.94
CA ASP A 292 -18.74 -10.39 -14.30
C ASP A 292 -17.47 -10.55 -13.46
N MET A 293 -17.61 -10.88 -12.18
CA MET A 293 -16.46 -11.19 -11.33
C MET A 293 -15.65 -12.37 -11.89
N LYS A 294 -16.32 -13.42 -12.37
CA LYS A 294 -15.68 -14.58 -12.99
C LYS A 294 -14.96 -14.21 -14.29
N VAL A 295 -15.55 -13.34 -15.09
CA VAL A 295 -14.91 -12.84 -16.31
C VAL A 295 -13.62 -12.09 -15.97
N LEU A 296 -13.65 -11.24 -14.95
CA LEU A 296 -12.47 -10.49 -14.50
C LEU A 296 -11.39 -11.42 -13.92
N ASP A 297 -11.79 -12.47 -13.21
CA ASP A 297 -10.82 -13.49 -12.75
C ASP A 297 -10.08 -14.11 -13.93
N GLY A 298 -10.73 -14.25 -15.06
CA GLY A 298 -10.18 -14.88 -16.28
C GLY A 298 -9.20 -14.02 -17.07
N ILE A 299 -9.09 -12.72 -16.80
CA ILE A 299 -8.15 -11.86 -17.54
C ILE A 299 -6.76 -11.79 -16.91
N ASN A 300 -6.53 -12.49 -15.82
CA ASN A 300 -5.23 -12.53 -15.15
C ASN A 300 -4.11 -12.95 -16.12
N LYS A 301 -3.00 -12.24 -16.09
CA LYS A 301 -1.84 -12.49 -16.97
C LYS A 301 -0.55 -12.74 -16.17
N ASN A 302 -0.61 -12.70 -14.84
CA ASN A 302 0.55 -12.75 -13.98
C ASN A 302 1.59 -11.68 -14.35
N VAL A 303 1.12 -10.49 -14.67
CA VAL A 303 1.96 -9.33 -15.02
C VAL A 303 2.23 -8.52 -13.78
N ARG A 304 3.49 -8.48 -13.38
CA ARG A 304 3.97 -7.66 -12.27
C ARG A 304 4.67 -6.42 -12.84
N TYR A 305 4.14 -5.24 -12.55
CA TYR A 305 4.74 -3.98 -12.97
C TYR A 305 5.95 -3.61 -12.10
N THR A 306 5.84 -3.81 -10.80
CA THR A 306 6.93 -3.54 -9.84
C THR A 306 7.63 -4.84 -9.48
N ARG A 307 8.77 -5.11 -10.15
CA ARG A 307 9.46 -6.40 -10.07
C ARG A 307 10.45 -6.52 -8.92
N GLY A 308 10.73 -5.44 -8.20
CA GLY A 308 11.70 -5.45 -7.10
C GLY A 308 13.13 -5.69 -7.58
N GLU A 309 13.47 -5.21 -8.77
CA GLU A 309 14.77 -5.48 -9.41
C GLU A 309 15.96 -5.03 -8.56
N PHE A 310 15.78 -4.01 -7.73
CA PHE A 310 16.83 -3.48 -6.87
C PHE A 310 17.34 -4.49 -5.83
N VAL A 311 16.58 -5.57 -5.56
CA VAL A 311 16.96 -6.62 -4.61
C VAL A 311 16.97 -8.02 -5.22
N ILE A 312 17.04 -8.13 -6.54
CA ILE A 312 17.25 -9.42 -7.20
C ILE A 312 18.57 -10.03 -6.71
N GLY A 313 18.52 -11.29 -6.31
CA GLY A 313 19.68 -11.98 -5.72
C GLY A 313 19.78 -11.88 -4.22
N HIS A 314 18.98 -11.04 -3.57
CA HIS A 314 18.89 -11.01 -2.12
C HIS A 314 18.22 -12.30 -1.62
N PRO A 315 18.69 -12.89 -0.50
CA PRO A 315 18.06 -14.11 0.07
C PRO A 315 16.56 -13.93 0.37
N GLU A 316 16.13 -12.71 0.64
CA GLU A 316 14.71 -12.38 0.91
C GLU A 316 13.99 -11.78 -0.29
N PHE A 317 14.51 -11.95 -1.50
CA PHE A 317 13.78 -11.53 -2.70
C PHE A 317 12.43 -12.27 -2.75
N PRO A 318 11.29 -11.55 -2.73
CA PRO A 318 10.01 -12.22 -2.45
C PRO A 318 9.34 -12.84 -3.66
N PHE A 319 9.73 -12.48 -4.88
CA PHE A 319 8.96 -12.80 -6.09
C PHE A 319 9.48 -14.03 -6.86
N SER A 320 10.39 -14.79 -6.27
CA SER A 320 10.80 -16.10 -6.81
C SER A 320 9.83 -17.22 -6.39
N GLU A 321 9.01 -16.99 -5.39
CA GLU A 321 7.96 -17.93 -4.97
C GLU A 321 6.69 -17.73 -5.81
N GLU A 322 5.85 -18.76 -5.89
CA GLU A 322 4.59 -18.68 -6.62
C GLU A 322 3.64 -17.63 -6.01
N TYR A 323 3.60 -17.55 -4.68
CA TYR A 323 2.80 -16.57 -3.95
C TYR A 323 3.36 -16.30 -2.56
#